data_a0e512f03eb96106a50b553f014c3525
#
_entry.id   a0e512f03eb96106a50b553f014c3525
#
_cell.length_a   1.000
_cell.length_b   1.000
_cell.length_c   1.000
_cell.angle_alpha   90.00
_cell.angle_beta   90.00
_cell.angle_gamma   90.00
#
_symmetry.space_group_name_H-M   'P 1'
#
loop_
_entity.id
_entity.type
_entity.pdbx_description
1 polymer ?
#
loop_
_entity_poly.entity_id
_entity_poly.type
_entity_poly.pdbx_seq_one_letter_code
_entity_poly.pdbx_strand_id
1 'polypeptide(L)'
;MRKTITALLLLCLMTVCLTGCQKKDDSAADKAELANYLASVEAQSNALKASLENDPLPQVDLNMKSEELRTLWDAALVKVLDEAAKVLPKDEMAKLTDEQNAWREATDKAVEAAGKDVEGGSMYPLVVSTNAAALTEARVYEIYELVK
;
A
#
# COMPACT_ATOMS: atom_id res chain seq x y z
N MET A 1 27.41 4.90 -75.45
CA MET A 1 26.18 4.16 -75.81
C MET A 1 25.67 3.62 -74.48
N ARG A 2 24.78 4.37 -73.90
CA ARG A 2 23.33 4.10 -73.76
C ARG A 2 23.00 3.03 -72.70
N LYS A 3 22.37 3.56 -71.66
CA LYS A 3 21.26 2.94 -70.89
C LYS A 3 21.70 1.95 -69.82
N THR A 4 21.39 2.11 -68.56
CA THR A 4 20.07 2.39 -67.98
C THR A 4 20.25 2.88 -66.53
N ILE A 5 19.80 4.08 -66.31
CA ILE A 5 19.28 4.60 -65.05
C ILE A 5 17.87 4.02 -64.96
N THR A 6 17.54 3.32 -63.95
CA THR A 6 16.20 3.18 -63.34
C THR A 6 16.11 1.90 -62.52
N ALA A 7 16.28 2.01 -61.22
CA ALA A 7 15.63 1.22 -60.20
C ALA A 7 16.17 1.60 -58.81
N LEU A 8 16.01 2.88 -58.47
CA LEU A 8 16.25 3.36 -57.10
C LEU A 8 15.05 4.22 -56.69
N LEU A 9 13.90 3.61 -56.58
CA LEU A 9 12.73 4.26 -56.00
C LEU A 9 11.72 3.15 -55.76
N LEU A 10 11.60 2.70 -54.51
CA LEU A 10 10.45 2.07 -53.86
C LEU A 10 10.92 1.10 -52.77
N LEU A 11 11.51 1.66 -51.71
CA LEU A 11 11.54 0.97 -50.43
C LEU A 11 11.54 2.00 -49.29
N CYS A 12 10.58 2.90 -49.36
CA CYS A 12 10.19 3.76 -48.24
C CYS A 12 8.72 3.58 -48.09
N LEU A 13 8.28 2.94 -47.05
CA LEU A 13 6.98 2.91 -46.35
C LEU A 13 6.67 1.51 -45.88
N MET A 14 7.04 1.18 -44.68
CA MET A 14 6.32 0.33 -43.74
C MET A 14 7.06 0.34 -42.39
N THR A 15 7.32 1.53 -41.83
CA THR A 15 7.44 1.65 -40.38
C THR A 15 6.10 2.09 -39.82
N VAL A 16 5.16 1.17 -39.83
CA VAL A 16 3.89 1.35 -39.09
C VAL A 16 4.19 1.11 -37.62
N CYS A 17 4.14 2.21 -36.89
CA CYS A 17 3.90 2.38 -35.47
C CYS A 17 3.32 1.16 -34.73
N LEU A 18 4.16 0.45 -34.00
CA LEU A 18 3.77 -0.39 -32.88
C LEU A 18 3.89 0.46 -31.58
N THR A 19 3.12 1.56 -31.52
CA THR A 19 2.91 2.32 -30.27
C THR A 19 1.49 2.05 -29.79
N GLY A 20 1.24 0.87 -29.27
CA GLY A 20 -0.11 0.51 -28.85
C GLY A 20 -0.23 -0.62 -27.83
N CYS A 21 0.83 -0.99 -27.09
CA CYS A 21 0.75 -2.09 -26.13
C CYS A 21 1.53 -1.91 -24.82
N GLN A 22 1.83 -0.67 -24.41
CA GLN A 22 2.61 -0.46 -23.18
C GLN A 22 1.74 -0.35 -21.92
N LYS A 23 0.47 0.07 -22.04
CA LYS A 23 -0.40 0.26 -20.87
C LYS A 23 -0.85 -1.02 -20.16
N LYS A 24 -0.77 -2.18 -20.78
CA LYS A 24 -1.23 -3.43 -20.18
C LYS A 24 -0.14 -4.15 -19.41
N ASP A 25 1.12 -3.96 -19.81
CA ASP A 25 2.27 -4.55 -19.13
C ASP A 25 2.65 -3.76 -17.86
N ASP A 26 2.49 -2.43 -17.89
CA ASP A 26 2.78 -1.55 -16.74
C ASP A 26 1.82 -1.85 -15.57
N SER A 27 0.51 -2.03 -15.84
CA SER A 27 -0.49 -2.35 -14.81
C SER A 27 -0.25 -3.72 -14.13
N ALA A 28 0.24 -4.72 -14.84
CA ALA A 28 0.55 -6.02 -14.24
C ALA A 28 1.83 -5.95 -13.39
N ALA A 29 2.82 -5.17 -13.82
CA ALA A 29 4.05 -4.93 -13.07
C ALA A 29 3.77 -4.17 -11.78
N ASP A 30 2.94 -3.11 -11.82
CA ASP A 30 2.55 -2.32 -10.64
C ASP A 30 1.80 -3.17 -9.61
N LYS A 31 0.89 -4.04 -10.04
CA LYS A 31 0.18 -4.98 -9.15
C LYS A 31 1.12 -5.97 -8.48
N ALA A 32 2.09 -6.51 -9.23
CA ALA A 32 3.10 -7.42 -8.69
C ALA A 32 4.03 -6.69 -7.70
N GLU A 33 4.39 -5.44 -7.97
CA GLU A 33 5.18 -4.62 -7.07
C GLU A 33 4.42 -4.37 -5.75
N LEU A 34 3.14 -3.99 -5.81
CA LEU A 34 2.31 -3.80 -4.63
C LEU A 34 2.17 -5.09 -3.81
N ALA A 35 1.93 -6.23 -4.47
CA ALA A 35 1.84 -7.52 -3.80
C ALA A 35 3.15 -7.89 -3.07
N ASN A 36 4.31 -7.69 -3.72
CA ASN A 36 5.61 -7.94 -3.12
C ASN A 36 5.91 -6.99 -1.95
N TYR A 37 5.53 -5.72 -2.08
CA TYR A 37 5.64 -4.74 -1.00
C TYR A 37 4.82 -5.18 0.21
N LEU A 38 3.54 -5.53 0.03
CA LEU A 38 2.68 -5.99 1.14
C LEU A 38 3.18 -7.28 1.77
N ALA A 39 3.71 -8.23 1.00
CA ALA A 39 4.34 -9.43 1.55
C ALA A 39 5.56 -9.10 2.44
N SER A 40 6.35 -8.09 2.06
CA SER A 40 7.46 -7.59 2.89
C SER A 40 6.97 -6.90 4.18
N VAL A 41 5.91 -6.11 4.09
CA VAL A 41 5.26 -5.47 5.25
C VAL A 41 4.72 -6.52 6.21
N GLU A 42 4.04 -7.53 5.71
CA GLU A 42 3.51 -8.65 6.50
C GLU A 42 4.62 -9.42 7.24
N ALA A 43 5.72 -9.71 6.55
CA ALA A 43 6.86 -10.40 7.16
C ALA A 43 7.48 -9.57 8.31
N GLN A 44 7.63 -8.26 8.13
CA GLN A 44 8.11 -7.35 9.17
C GLN A 44 7.12 -7.23 10.33
N SER A 45 5.82 -7.09 10.03
CA SER A 45 4.74 -7.05 11.01
C SER A 45 4.73 -8.31 11.88
N ASN A 46 4.85 -9.50 11.26
CA ASN A 46 4.89 -10.76 12.00
C ASN A 46 6.11 -10.86 12.91
N ALA A 47 7.28 -10.36 12.48
CA ALA A 47 8.48 -10.33 13.33
C ALA A 47 8.30 -9.38 14.53
N LEU A 48 7.70 -8.20 14.32
CA LEU A 48 7.40 -7.25 15.40
C LEU A 48 6.38 -7.82 16.39
N LYS A 49 5.28 -8.39 15.90
CA LYS A 49 4.26 -9.05 16.72
C LYS A 49 4.86 -10.20 17.54
N ALA A 50 5.66 -11.05 16.93
CA ALA A 50 6.34 -12.14 17.63
C ALA A 50 7.28 -11.64 18.74
N SER A 51 8.00 -10.55 18.49
CA SER A 51 8.87 -9.93 19.49
C SER A 51 8.07 -9.30 20.64
N LEU A 52 6.94 -8.63 20.34
CA LEU A 52 6.04 -8.05 21.36
C LEU A 52 5.42 -9.13 22.27
N GLU A 53 5.15 -10.31 21.73
CA GLU A 53 4.51 -11.40 22.45
C GLU A 53 5.48 -12.27 23.26
N ASN A 54 6.69 -12.50 22.74
CA ASN A 54 7.55 -13.58 23.23
C ASN A 54 8.86 -13.09 23.86
N ASP A 55 9.32 -11.88 23.57
CA ASP A 55 10.58 -11.37 24.10
C ASP A 55 10.38 -10.74 25.48
N PRO A 56 11.28 -10.96 26.44
CA PRO A 56 11.21 -10.34 27.76
C PRO A 56 11.72 -8.88 27.71
N LEU A 57 10.95 -8.00 27.08
CA LEU A 57 11.33 -6.62 26.82
C LEU A 57 10.91 -5.67 27.96
N PRO A 58 11.73 -4.65 28.28
CA PRO A 58 11.30 -3.53 29.11
C PRO A 58 10.11 -2.80 28.46
N GLN A 59 9.27 -2.14 29.29
CA GLN A 59 8.07 -1.43 28.80
C GLN A 59 8.41 -0.37 27.73
N VAL A 60 9.55 0.30 27.84
CA VAL A 60 9.97 1.29 26.85
C VAL A 60 10.21 0.66 25.47
N ASP A 61 10.79 -0.53 25.43
CA ASP A 61 11.07 -1.23 24.19
C ASP A 61 9.78 -1.80 23.58
N LEU A 62 8.84 -2.25 24.41
CA LEU A 62 7.49 -2.64 23.98
C LEU A 62 6.76 -1.46 23.33
N ASN A 63 6.82 -0.28 23.94
CA ASN A 63 6.23 0.94 23.38
C ASN A 63 6.87 1.32 22.03
N MET A 64 8.20 1.24 21.93
CA MET A 64 8.92 1.54 20.68
C MET A 64 8.54 0.58 19.57
N LYS A 65 8.52 -0.73 19.84
CA LYS A 65 8.15 -1.76 18.84
C LYS A 65 6.69 -1.66 18.41
N SER A 66 5.79 -1.33 19.33
CA SER A 66 4.38 -1.12 18.98
C SER A 66 4.19 0.11 18.08
N GLU A 67 4.93 1.17 18.31
CA GLU A 67 4.94 2.35 17.45
C GLU A 67 5.56 2.07 16.08
N GLU A 68 6.62 1.25 16.02
CA GLU A 68 7.20 0.78 14.76
C GLU A 68 6.18 -0.04 13.95
N LEU A 69 5.44 -0.94 14.61
CA LEU A 69 4.37 -1.72 13.99
C LEU A 69 3.25 -0.83 13.44
N ARG A 70 2.84 0.19 14.20
CA ARG A 70 1.84 1.18 13.76
C ARG A 70 2.34 1.94 12.52
N THR A 71 3.55 2.48 12.59
CA THR A 71 4.16 3.23 11.49
C THR A 71 4.31 2.40 10.21
N LEU A 72 4.63 1.11 10.34
CA LEU A 72 4.74 0.18 9.23
C LEU A 72 3.40 0.05 8.48
N TRP A 73 2.29 -0.14 9.21
CA TRP A 73 0.97 -0.26 8.60
C TRP A 73 0.41 1.08 8.10
N ASP A 74 0.71 2.19 8.76
CA ASP A 74 0.35 3.53 8.29
C ASP A 74 1.00 3.83 6.92
N ALA A 75 2.27 3.44 6.74
CA ALA A 75 2.96 3.56 5.45
C ALA A 75 2.35 2.65 4.37
N ALA A 76 1.95 1.42 4.74
CA ALA A 76 1.27 0.52 3.83
C ALA A 76 -0.11 1.05 3.39
N LEU A 77 -0.86 1.69 4.30
CA LEU A 77 -2.14 2.33 3.99
C LEU A 77 -1.97 3.44 2.95
N VAL A 78 -0.96 4.29 3.11
CA VAL A 78 -0.65 5.33 2.10
C VAL A 78 -0.35 4.70 0.75
N LYS A 79 0.48 3.65 0.71
CA LYS A 79 0.85 2.97 -0.55
C LYS A 79 -0.36 2.38 -1.27
N VAL A 80 -1.27 1.69 -0.59
CA VAL A 80 -2.45 1.10 -1.23
C VAL A 80 -3.45 2.16 -1.69
N LEU A 81 -3.58 3.29 -0.96
CA LEU A 81 -4.41 4.42 -1.39
C LEU A 81 -3.84 5.11 -2.63
N ASP A 82 -2.52 5.26 -2.72
CA ASP A 82 -1.85 5.81 -3.89
C ASP A 82 -2.05 4.90 -5.13
N GLU A 83 -2.02 3.59 -4.96
CA GLU A 83 -2.32 2.65 -6.04
C GLU A 83 -3.81 2.70 -6.42
N ALA A 84 -4.72 2.78 -5.44
CA ALA A 84 -6.16 2.95 -5.70
C ALA A 84 -6.44 4.21 -6.53
N ALA A 85 -5.77 5.32 -6.22
CA ALA A 85 -5.93 6.57 -6.97
C ALA A 85 -5.47 6.48 -8.45
N LYS A 86 -4.57 5.53 -8.77
CA LYS A 86 -4.09 5.30 -10.15
C LYS A 86 -5.05 4.44 -10.97
N VAL A 87 -5.72 3.46 -10.32
CA VAL A 87 -6.46 2.40 -11.03
C VAL A 87 -7.97 2.52 -10.93
N LEU A 88 -8.51 3.11 -9.85
CA LEU A 88 -9.96 3.23 -9.67
C LEU A 88 -10.57 4.34 -10.51
N PRO A 89 -11.79 4.15 -11.04
CA PRO A 89 -12.59 5.23 -11.61
C PRO A 89 -12.82 6.37 -10.60
N LYS A 90 -13.03 7.58 -11.11
CA LYS A 90 -13.16 8.78 -10.25
C LYS A 90 -14.29 8.69 -9.23
N ASP A 91 -15.40 8.09 -9.60
CA ASP A 91 -16.56 7.90 -8.73
C ASP A 91 -16.32 6.85 -7.64
N GLU A 92 -15.59 5.79 -7.95
CA GLU A 92 -15.16 4.78 -6.97
C GLU A 92 -14.12 5.35 -6.02
N MET A 93 -13.15 6.11 -6.53
CA MET A 93 -12.16 6.80 -5.70
C MET A 93 -12.80 7.85 -4.77
N ALA A 94 -13.84 8.56 -5.23
CA ALA A 94 -14.58 9.49 -4.38
C ALA A 94 -15.27 8.76 -3.22
N LYS A 95 -15.93 7.62 -3.49
CA LYS A 95 -16.53 6.78 -2.44
C LYS A 95 -15.48 6.28 -1.45
N LEU A 96 -14.36 5.75 -1.96
CA LEU A 96 -13.26 5.28 -1.11
C LEU A 96 -12.73 6.40 -0.21
N THR A 97 -12.67 7.65 -0.72
CA THR A 97 -12.25 8.81 0.08
C THR A 97 -13.21 9.11 1.22
N ASP A 98 -14.52 9.07 0.95
CA ASP A 98 -15.55 9.28 1.98
C ASP A 98 -15.52 8.16 3.03
N GLU A 99 -15.40 6.92 2.59
CA GLU A 99 -15.24 5.75 3.47
C GLU A 99 -13.97 5.84 4.32
N GLN A 100 -12.85 6.30 3.73
CA GLN A 100 -11.59 6.47 4.45
C GLN A 100 -11.68 7.54 5.54
N ASN A 101 -12.43 8.61 5.31
CA ASN A 101 -12.67 9.63 6.33
C ASN A 101 -13.51 9.08 7.48
N ALA A 102 -14.60 8.37 7.18
CA ALA A 102 -15.43 7.72 8.19
C ALA A 102 -14.67 6.64 8.97
N TRP A 103 -13.82 5.86 8.28
CA TRP A 103 -12.96 4.86 8.90
C TRP A 103 -11.96 5.49 9.89
N ARG A 104 -11.33 6.62 9.54
CA ARG A 104 -10.41 7.34 10.45
C ARG A 104 -11.10 7.75 11.73
N GLU A 105 -12.28 8.38 11.63
CA GLU A 105 -13.05 8.80 12.82
C GLU A 105 -13.43 7.60 13.71
N ALA A 106 -13.80 6.47 13.10
CA ALA A 106 -14.15 5.26 13.84
C ALA A 106 -12.93 4.64 14.51
N THR A 107 -11.79 4.63 13.79
CA THR A 107 -10.50 4.11 14.28
C THR A 107 -9.99 4.93 15.46
N ASP A 108 -10.01 6.26 15.38
CA ASP A 108 -9.58 7.15 16.46
C ASP A 108 -10.38 6.88 17.75
N LYS A 109 -11.71 6.74 17.64
CA LYS A 109 -12.58 6.40 18.77
C LYS A 109 -12.29 5.02 19.34
N ALA A 110 -12.03 4.04 18.47
CA ALA A 110 -11.74 2.67 18.90
C ALA A 110 -10.38 2.58 19.63
N VAL A 111 -9.37 3.27 19.13
CA VAL A 111 -8.04 3.34 19.73
C VAL A 111 -8.07 4.07 21.07
N GLU A 112 -8.79 5.19 21.18
CA GLU A 112 -9.01 5.92 22.42
C GLU A 112 -9.70 5.02 23.46
N ALA A 113 -10.77 4.32 23.06
CA ALA A 113 -11.48 3.41 23.92
C ALA A 113 -10.61 2.25 24.43
N ALA A 114 -9.76 1.68 23.56
CA ALA A 114 -8.83 0.62 23.94
C ALA A 114 -7.78 1.09 24.96
N GLY A 115 -7.32 2.33 24.86
CA GLY A 115 -6.31 2.89 25.76
C GLY A 115 -6.87 3.36 27.11
N LYS A 116 -8.18 3.49 27.26
CA LYS A 116 -8.82 4.16 28.41
C LYS A 116 -8.43 3.59 29.78
N ASP A 117 -8.37 2.27 29.90
CA ASP A 117 -8.08 1.60 31.17
C ASP A 117 -6.61 1.73 31.61
N VAL A 118 -5.74 2.14 30.70
CA VAL A 118 -4.29 2.34 30.94
C VAL A 118 -3.84 3.79 30.72
N GLU A 119 -4.79 4.71 30.61
CA GLU A 119 -4.53 6.12 30.36
C GLU A 119 -3.60 6.74 31.43
N GLY A 120 -2.61 7.49 30.98
CA GLY A 120 -1.56 8.08 31.83
C GLY A 120 -0.52 7.08 32.35
N GLY A 121 -0.68 5.78 32.11
CA GLY A 121 0.27 4.73 32.47
C GLY A 121 1.32 4.47 31.38
N SER A 122 2.40 3.78 31.78
CA SER A 122 3.49 3.41 30.86
C SER A 122 3.07 2.43 29.78
N MET A 123 1.96 1.70 29.93
CA MET A 123 1.42 0.78 28.96
C MET A 123 0.54 1.47 27.89
N TYR A 124 0.13 2.71 28.11
CA TYR A 124 -0.78 3.41 27.20
C TYR A 124 -0.27 3.43 25.75
N PRO A 125 1.02 3.80 25.45
CA PRO A 125 1.51 3.79 24.08
C PRO A 125 1.47 2.40 23.44
N LEU A 126 1.79 1.34 24.18
CA LEU A 126 1.74 -0.03 23.69
C LEU A 126 0.32 -0.39 23.23
N VAL A 127 -0.68 -0.15 24.10
CA VAL A 127 -2.08 -0.52 23.84
C VAL A 127 -2.63 0.26 22.64
N VAL A 128 -2.45 1.58 22.60
CA VAL A 128 -2.99 2.38 21.50
C VAL A 128 -2.30 2.09 20.17
N SER A 129 -0.97 1.91 20.16
CA SER A 129 -0.23 1.66 18.92
C SER A 129 -0.52 0.26 18.35
N THR A 130 -0.63 -0.78 19.19
CA THR A 130 -0.98 -2.13 18.70
C THR A 130 -2.41 -2.20 18.18
N ASN A 131 -3.37 -1.52 18.83
CA ASN A 131 -4.75 -1.45 18.33
C ASN A 131 -4.85 -0.67 17.02
N ALA A 132 -4.17 0.49 16.93
CA ALA A 132 -4.12 1.26 15.69
C ALA A 132 -3.52 0.44 14.54
N ALA A 133 -2.40 -0.24 14.80
CA ALA A 133 -1.75 -1.11 13.81
C ALA A 133 -2.69 -2.20 13.30
N ALA A 134 -3.41 -2.88 14.18
CA ALA A 134 -4.34 -3.95 13.80
C ALA A 134 -5.50 -3.45 12.92
N LEU A 135 -6.07 -2.29 13.27
CA LEU A 135 -7.15 -1.67 12.50
C LEU A 135 -6.64 -1.20 11.13
N THR A 136 -5.44 -0.61 11.09
CA THR A 136 -4.82 -0.17 9.84
C THR A 136 -4.44 -1.34 8.93
N GLU A 137 -3.90 -2.44 9.50
CA GLU A 137 -3.63 -3.69 8.76
C GLU A 137 -4.89 -4.21 8.05
N ALA A 138 -6.00 -4.31 8.78
CA ALA A 138 -7.28 -4.74 8.20
C ALA A 138 -7.70 -3.81 7.04
N ARG A 139 -7.60 -2.49 7.23
CA ARG A 139 -7.95 -1.50 6.21
C ARG A 139 -7.08 -1.57 4.97
N VAL A 140 -5.78 -1.81 5.14
CA VAL A 140 -4.83 -2.00 4.03
C VAL A 140 -5.30 -3.14 3.13
N TYR A 141 -5.66 -4.29 3.71
CA TYR A 141 -6.12 -5.43 2.92
C TYR A 141 -7.48 -5.21 2.29
N GLU A 142 -8.41 -4.52 2.94
CA GLU A 142 -9.69 -4.11 2.32
C GLU A 142 -9.47 -3.30 1.05
N ILE A 143 -8.58 -2.30 1.09
CA ILE A 143 -8.28 -1.45 -0.08
C ILE A 143 -7.49 -2.24 -1.13
N TYR A 144 -6.55 -3.10 -0.71
CA TYR A 144 -5.80 -3.95 -1.62
C TYR A 144 -6.71 -4.86 -2.46
N GLU A 145 -7.80 -5.38 -1.89
CA GLU A 145 -8.79 -6.18 -2.63
C GLU A 145 -9.44 -5.41 -3.79
N LEU A 146 -9.53 -4.07 -3.71
CA LEU A 146 -10.09 -3.24 -4.77
C LEU A 146 -9.14 -3.01 -5.95
N VAL A 147 -7.82 -3.18 -5.72
CA VAL A 147 -6.78 -2.80 -6.69
C VAL A 147 -5.95 -3.97 -7.24
N LYS A 148 -6.06 -5.16 -6.65
CA LYS A 148 -5.32 -6.36 -7.05
C LYS A 148 -5.76 -6.99 -8.39
#